data_c36ec2f7d7366f33fc684b1721fc1d45
#
_entry.id   c36ec2f7d7366f33fc684b1721fc1d45
#
_cell.length_a   1.000
_cell.length_b   1.000
_cell.length_c   1.000
_cell.angle_alpha   90.00
_cell.angle_beta   90.00
_cell.angle_gamma   90.00
#
_symmetry.space_group_name_H-M   'P 1'
#
loop_
_entity.id
_entity.type
_entity.pdbx_description
1 polymer ?
#
loop_
_entity_poly.entity_id
_entity_poly.type
_entity_poly.pdbx_seq_one_letter_code
_entity_poly.pdbx_strand_id
1 'polypeptide(L)'
;MHQFVRVGFLVAALGTVAVTSAASQLLEQPEPDRSTSDPVMLILRGIANSESPRGQLDDGAALQYAWYAGFRGEVLDVAGNTGPDSLQVRMTLDRIRDDPSIAAIYGFSGGGYNARHVWAGLTAAQRERIRRVIVVGSPGVAASDFPGMPYVVIKPDPREGHMAGPKALLQWEAGPEAPLELGE
;
A
#
# COMPACT_ATOMS: atom_id res chain seq x y z
N MET A 1 67.63 -11.58 41.17
CA MET A 1 66.91 -12.31 40.16
C MET A 1 65.42 -11.84 40.22
N HIS A 2 65.02 -10.95 39.33
CA HIS A 2 63.66 -10.45 39.26
C HIS A 2 63.08 -10.92 37.93
N GLN A 3 62.04 -11.80 38.00
CA GLN A 3 61.28 -12.22 36.84
C GLN A 3 60.20 -11.18 36.54
N PHE A 4 60.23 -10.63 35.32
CA PHE A 4 59.18 -9.80 34.80
C PHE A 4 58.10 -10.69 34.12
N VAL A 5 56.88 -10.64 34.67
CA VAL A 5 55.69 -11.25 34.05
C VAL A 5 55.13 -10.23 33.05
N ARG A 6 55.13 -10.60 31.76
CA ARG A 6 54.46 -9.84 30.72
C ARG A 6 53.00 -10.26 30.69
N VAL A 7 52.09 -9.34 31.02
CA VAL A 7 50.66 -9.47 30.79
C VAL A 7 50.33 -9.01 29.38
N GLY A 8 49.93 -9.95 28.53
CA GLY A 8 49.47 -9.64 27.20
C GLY A 8 48.00 -9.18 27.24
N PHE A 9 47.73 -7.97 26.79
CA PHE A 9 46.34 -7.52 26.56
C PHE A 9 45.82 -8.09 25.24
N LEU A 10 44.78 -8.92 25.36
CA LEU A 10 44.01 -9.40 24.22
C LEU A 10 42.96 -8.33 23.90
N VAL A 11 43.15 -7.59 22.81
CA VAL A 11 42.13 -6.65 22.30
C VAL A 11 41.11 -7.46 21.53
N ALA A 12 39.93 -7.68 22.13
CA ALA A 12 38.78 -8.25 21.44
C ALA A 12 38.21 -7.17 20.50
N ALA A 13 38.38 -7.36 19.20
CA ALA A 13 37.68 -6.57 18.19
C ALA A 13 36.17 -6.94 18.21
N LEU A 14 35.37 -6.06 18.81
CA LEU A 14 33.92 -6.10 18.68
C LEU A 14 33.54 -5.73 17.24
N GLY A 15 33.25 -6.75 16.42
CA GLY A 15 32.68 -6.54 15.12
C GLY A 15 31.28 -5.97 15.27
N THR A 16 31.10 -4.73 14.86
CA THR A 16 29.79 -4.09 14.73
C THR A 16 29.06 -4.77 13.58
N VAL A 17 28.17 -5.70 13.89
CA VAL A 17 27.22 -6.24 12.91
C VAL A 17 26.22 -5.15 12.65
N ALA A 18 26.33 -4.49 11.49
CA ALA A 18 25.31 -3.57 10.99
C ALA A 18 24.05 -4.37 10.70
N VAL A 19 23.08 -4.28 11.60
CA VAL A 19 21.72 -4.77 11.35
C VAL A 19 21.08 -3.76 10.41
N THR A 20 21.30 -3.92 9.11
CA THR A 20 20.49 -3.25 8.10
C THR A 20 19.07 -3.79 8.23
N SER A 21 18.14 -2.93 8.65
CA SER A 21 16.75 -3.33 8.82
C SER A 21 16.18 -3.74 7.46
N ALA A 22 15.41 -4.83 7.42
CA ALA A 22 14.74 -5.31 6.20
C ALA A 22 13.87 -4.22 5.54
N ALA A 23 13.43 -3.21 6.30
CA ALA A 23 12.71 -2.05 5.78
C ALA A 23 13.57 -1.17 4.85
N SER A 24 14.88 -1.02 5.12
CA SER A 24 15.77 -0.25 4.23
C SER A 24 16.04 -0.98 2.91
N GLN A 25 16.03 -2.32 2.91
CA GLN A 25 16.23 -3.10 1.69
C GLN A 25 15.01 -3.09 0.76
N LEU A 26 13.81 -2.86 1.29
CA LEU A 26 12.59 -2.73 0.48
C LEU A 26 12.53 -1.39 -0.29
N LEU A 27 13.21 -0.35 0.22
CA LEU A 27 13.26 0.97 -0.43
C LEU A 27 14.34 1.09 -1.51
N GLU A 28 15.31 0.15 -1.55
CA GLU A 28 16.43 0.17 -2.50
C GLU A 28 16.21 -0.72 -3.75
N GLN A 29 15.07 -1.39 -3.86
CA GLN A 29 14.78 -2.08 -5.12
C GLN A 29 14.46 -1.02 -6.19
N PRO A 30 15.20 -1.00 -7.31
CA PRO A 30 14.90 -0.08 -8.39
C PRO A 30 13.44 -0.29 -8.80
N GLU A 31 12.65 0.77 -8.79
CA GLU A 31 11.32 0.71 -9.40
C GLU A 31 11.53 0.23 -10.84
N PRO A 32 10.98 -0.91 -11.22
CA PRO A 32 11.08 -1.33 -12.60
C PRO A 32 10.37 -0.26 -13.44
N ASP A 33 11.04 0.14 -14.49
CA ASP A 33 10.55 1.11 -15.47
C ASP A 33 9.25 0.58 -16.12
N ARG A 34 8.13 0.84 -15.44
CA ARG A 34 6.80 0.53 -15.97
C ARG A 34 6.52 1.51 -17.09
N SER A 35 6.16 0.94 -18.23
CA SER A 35 5.73 1.73 -19.39
C SER A 35 4.60 2.70 -19.00
N THR A 36 4.64 3.90 -19.57
CA THR A 36 3.53 4.87 -19.43
C THR A 36 2.19 4.33 -19.95
N SER A 37 2.22 3.22 -20.70
CA SER A 37 1.04 2.50 -21.21
C SER A 37 0.44 1.50 -20.21
N ASP A 38 1.13 1.20 -19.09
CA ASP A 38 0.61 0.27 -18.09
C ASP A 38 -0.64 0.83 -17.41
N PRO A 39 -1.62 -0.03 -17.09
CA PRO A 39 -2.82 0.41 -16.38
C PRO A 39 -2.47 0.99 -15.01
N VAL A 40 -3.19 2.02 -14.61
CA VAL A 40 -2.94 2.75 -13.35
C VAL A 40 -3.78 2.17 -12.22
N MET A 41 -3.16 1.99 -11.07
CA MET A 41 -3.81 1.81 -9.77
C MET A 41 -3.76 3.14 -9.00
N LEU A 42 -4.91 3.74 -8.79
CA LEU A 42 -5.02 4.96 -8.00
C LEU A 42 -5.08 4.63 -6.51
N ILE A 43 -4.14 5.17 -5.75
CA ILE A 43 -3.95 4.88 -4.33
C ILE A 43 -4.53 6.01 -3.49
N LEU A 44 -5.54 5.67 -2.70
CA LEU A 44 -6.25 6.54 -1.78
C LEU A 44 -5.68 6.36 -0.37
N ARG A 45 -5.02 7.39 0.11
CA ARG A 45 -4.42 7.40 1.44
C ARG A 45 -5.46 7.38 2.56
N GLY A 46 -5.02 6.95 3.72
CA GLY A 46 -5.70 7.17 4.98
C GLY A 46 -5.59 8.64 5.46
N ILE A 47 -5.73 8.83 6.77
CA ILE A 47 -5.67 10.17 7.40
C ILE A 47 -4.25 10.73 7.43
N ALA A 48 -3.22 9.87 7.40
CA ALA A 48 -1.83 10.31 7.37
C ALA A 48 -1.51 11.05 6.06
N ASN A 49 -0.79 12.15 6.17
CA ASN A 49 -0.34 12.91 5.01
C ASN A 49 1.01 12.39 4.49
N SER A 50 1.36 12.76 3.27
CA SER A 50 2.62 12.40 2.59
C SER A 50 3.88 12.88 3.32
N GLU A 51 3.77 13.93 4.11
CA GLU A 51 4.90 14.52 4.83
C GLU A 51 5.27 13.75 6.09
N SER A 52 4.38 12.89 6.59
CA SER A 52 4.70 12.05 7.75
C SER A 52 5.55 10.85 7.31
N PRO A 53 6.61 10.48 8.08
CA PRO A 53 7.39 9.26 7.78
C PRO A 53 6.52 8.01 7.63
N ARG A 54 5.40 7.99 8.32
CA ARG A 54 4.43 6.91 8.30
C ARG A 54 3.60 6.88 7.01
N GLY A 55 3.14 8.04 6.54
CA GLY A 55 2.46 8.14 5.24
C GLY A 55 3.34 7.67 4.09
N GLN A 56 4.64 7.98 4.15
CA GLN A 56 5.62 7.52 3.17
C GLN A 56 5.79 6.00 3.16
N LEU A 57 5.78 5.35 4.34
CA LEU A 57 5.86 3.88 4.43
C LEU A 57 4.60 3.21 3.88
N ASP A 58 3.43 3.76 4.17
CA ASP A 58 2.14 3.24 3.69
C ASP A 58 2.04 3.40 2.16
N ASP A 59 2.47 4.53 1.62
CA ASP A 59 2.54 4.78 0.19
C ASP A 59 3.51 3.83 -0.50
N GLY A 60 4.70 3.65 0.06
CA GLY A 60 5.71 2.72 -0.45
C GLY A 60 5.17 1.30 -0.58
N ALA A 61 4.50 0.80 0.45
CA ALA A 61 3.90 -0.53 0.43
C ALA A 61 2.77 -0.63 -0.60
N ALA A 62 1.94 0.41 -0.74
CA ALA A 62 0.85 0.43 -1.73
C ALA A 62 1.37 0.53 -3.17
N LEU A 63 2.41 1.33 -3.42
CA LEU A 63 3.08 1.43 -4.72
C LEU A 63 3.71 0.10 -5.12
N GLN A 64 4.38 -0.56 -4.17
CA GLN A 64 4.98 -1.86 -4.39
C GLN A 64 3.92 -2.94 -4.66
N TYR A 65 2.78 -2.87 -3.96
CA TYR A 65 1.64 -3.74 -4.25
C TYR A 65 1.09 -3.49 -5.67
N ALA A 66 0.89 -2.24 -6.05
CA ALA A 66 0.42 -1.89 -7.40
C ALA A 66 1.34 -2.49 -8.46
N TRP A 67 2.65 -2.33 -8.29
CA TRP A 67 3.63 -2.91 -9.19
C TRP A 67 3.51 -4.43 -9.26
N TYR A 68 3.45 -5.10 -8.13
CA TYR A 68 3.32 -6.55 -8.06
C TYR A 68 2.04 -7.05 -8.74
N ALA A 69 0.95 -6.31 -8.58
CA ALA A 69 -0.35 -6.61 -9.17
C ALA A 69 -0.46 -6.27 -10.66
N GLY A 70 0.61 -5.79 -11.30
CA GLY A 70 0.64 -5.48 -12.73
C GLY A 70 0.15 -4.07 -13.09
N PHE A 71 0.19 -3.12 -12.15
CA PHE A 71 -0.23 -1.74 -12.35
C PHE A 71 0.92 -0.76 -12.11
N ARG A 72 0.85 0.38 -12.74
CA ARG A 72 1.60 1.57 -12.33
C ARG A 72 0.85 2.23 -11.18
N GLY A 73 1.47 2.34 -10.01
CA GLY A 73 0.87 2.99 -8.85
C GLY A 73 0.89 4.51 -9.00
N GLU A 74 -0.21 5.17 -8.64
CA GLU A 74 -0.29 6.62 -8.53
C GLU A 74 -0.96 6.99 -7.20
N VAL A 75 -0.21 7.65 -6.32
CA VAL A 75 -0.75 8.09 -5.03
C VAL A 75 -1.47 9.41 -5.20
N LEU A 76 -2.74 9.45 -4.81
CA LEU A 76 -3.48 10.69 -4.74
C LEU A 76 -3.05 11.47 -3.51
N ASP A 77 -2.35 12.58 -3.70
CA ASP A 77 -1.80 13.40 -2.61
C ASP A 77 -2.88 14.26 -1.92
N VAL A 78 -3.88 13.57 -1.41
CA VAL A 78 -4.93 14.14 -0.57
C VAL A 78 -5.19 13.20 0.58
N ALA A 79 -4.77 13.61 1.76
CA ALA A 79 -5.18 12.98 3.00
C ALA A 79 -6.50 13.58 3.48
N GLY A 80 -7.25 12.88 4.23
CA GLY A 80 -8.26 13.56 4.94
C GLY A 80 -9.60 12.90 5.16
N ASN A 81 -10.59 13.74 5.25
CA ASN A 81 -11.93 13.40 5.67
C ASN A 81 -12.55 12.32 4.80
N THR A 82 -13.22 11.38 5.46
CA THR A 82 -14.01 10.36 4.79
C THR A 82 -15.42 10.89 4.54
N GLY A 83 -15.98 10.46 3.40
CA GLY A 83 -17.38 10.78 3.07
C GLY A 83 -17.58 11.06 1.58
N PRO A 84 -18.85 11.02 1.11
CA PRO A 84 -19.15 11.16 -0.32
C PRO A 84 -18.70 12.51 -0.91
N ASP A 85 -18.69 13.56 -0.10
CA ASP A 85 -18.33 14.92 -0.51
C ASP A 85 -16.88 15.27 -0.15
N SER A 86 -16.07 14.31 0.27
CA SER A 86 -14.67 14.57 0.61
C SER A 86 -13.88 15.01 -0.61
N LEU A 87 -12.84 15.83 -0.38
CA LEU A 87 -11.95 16.26 -1.46
C LEU A 87 -11.32 15.07 -2.17
N GLN A 88 -10.92 14.04 -1.42
CA GLN A 88 -10.33 12.83 -1.97
C GLN A 88 -11.30 12.11 -2.93
N VAL A 89 -12.58 11.98 -2.57
CA VAL A 89 -13.60 11.36 -3.44
C VAL A 89 -13.76 12.16 -4.72
N ARG A 90 -13.94 13.47 -4.64
CA ARG A 90 -14.10 14.34 -5.81
C ARG A 90 -12.90 14.25 -6.75
N MET A 91 -11.68 14.41 -6.21
CA MET A 91 -10.46 14.34 -7.01
C MET A 91 -10.28 12.97 -7.65
N THR A 92 -10.63 11.89 -6.95
CA THR A 92 -10.57 10.53 -7.50
C THR A 92 -11.53 10.37 -8.67
N LEU A 93 -12.77 10.84 -8.53
CA LEU A 93 -13.76 10.79 -9.60
C LEU A 93 -13.33 11.60 -10.83
N ASP A 94 -12.75 12.79 -10.61
CA ASP A 94 -12.20 13.62 -11.69
C ASP A 94 -11.04 12.91 -12.38
N ARG A 95 -10.09 12.33 -11.62
CA ARG A 95 -8.98 11.58 -12.20
C ARG A 95 -9.46 10.38 -13.03
N ILE A 96 -10.43 9.59 -12.54
CA ILE A 96 -10.97 8.45 -13.28
C ILE A 96 -11.73 8.91 -14.54
N ARG A 97 -12.37 10.07 -14.50
CA ARG A 97 -13.03 10.65 -15.68
C ARG A 97 -12.02 11.04 -16.75
N ASP A 98 -10.94 11.72 -16.34
CA ASP A 98 -10.01 12.39 -17.23
C ASP A 98 -8.89 11.44 -17.71
N ASP A 99 -8.61 10.36 -16.98
CA ASP A 99 -7.57 9.39 -17.33
C ASP A 99 -8.17 7.98 -17.53
N PRO A 100 -8.31 7.53 -18.78
CA PRO A 100 -8.83 6.20 -19.08
C PRO A 100 -7.88 5.06 -18.74
N SER A 101 -6.61 5.33 -18.43
CA SER A 101 -5.64 4.32 -18.01
C SER A 101 -5.87 3.81 -16.59
N ILE A 102 -6.64 4.57 -15.76
CA ILE A 102 -6.96 4.14 -14.40
C ILE A 102 -7.89 2.93 -14.45
N ALA A 103 -7.38 1.81 -13.96
CA ALA A 103 -8.03 0.51 -14.02
C ALA A 103 -8.09 -0.21 -12.66
N ALA A 104 -7.58 0.41 -11.58
CA ALA A 104 -7.70 -0.13 -10.24
C ALA A 104 -7.77 1.00 -9.20
N ILE A 105 -8.37 0.68 -8.05
CA ILE A 105 -8.47 1.57 -6.89
C ILE A 105 -7.94 0.81 -5.69
N TYR A 106 -7.02 1.44 -4.95
CA TYR A 106 -6.51 0.96 -3.68
C TYR A 106 -6.86 1.96 -2.59
N GLY A 107 -7.44 1.52 -1.49
CA GLY A 107 -7.77 2.37 -0.35
C GLY A 107 -7.26 1.78 0.96
N PHE A 108 -6.51 2.58 1.73
CA PHE A 108 -6.10 2.24 3.09
C PHE A 108 -6.82 3.11 4.11
N SER A 109 -7.34 2.50 5.18
CA SER A 109 -7.97 3.24 6.28
C SER A 109 -9.07 4.19 5.78
N GLY A 110 -8.94 5.49 5.97
CA GLY A 110 -9.83 6.51 5.41
C GLY A 110 -10.02 6.40 3.89
N GLY A 111 -8.95 6.04 3.16
CA GLY A 111 -9.01 5.82 1.72
C GLY A 111 -9.92 4.67 1.31
N GLY A 112 -10.01 3.62 2.10
CA GLY A 112 -10.94 2.52 1.83
C GLY A 112 -12.40 2.92 2.00
N TYR A 113 -12.72 3.74 3.02
CA TYR A 113 -14.06 4.32 3.13
C TYR A 113 -14.39 5.22 1.93
N ASN A 114 -13.41 5.97 1.42
CA ASN A 114 -13.61 6.80 0.26
C ASN A 114 -13.73 5.98 -1.03
N ALA A 115 -13.03 4.86 -1.15
CA ALA A 115 -13.14 3.97 -2.32
C ALA A 115 -14.58 3.51 -2.58
N ARG A 116 -15.38 3.18 -1.55
CA ARG A 116 -16.79 2.84 -1.73
C ARG A 116 -17.63 4.01 -2.25
N HIS A 117 -17.34 5.25 -1.80
CA HIS A 117 -18.02 6.44 -2.28
C HIS A 117 -17.63 6.77 -3.73
N VAL A 118 -16.35 6.59 -4.06
CA VAL A 118 -15.88 6.68 -5.45
C VAL A 118 -16.64 5.67 -6.31
N TRP A 119 -16.68 4.39 -5.91
CA TRP A 119 -17.39 3.35 -6.65
C TRP A 119 -18.86 3.70 -6.89
N ALA A 120 -19.55 4.18 -5.86
CA ALA A 120 -20.94 4.61 -5.96
C ALA A 120 -21.14 5.76 -6.97
N GLY A 121 -20.14 6.67 -7.08
CA GLY A 121 -20.18 7.83 -7.97
C GLY A 121 -19.76 7.53 -9.41
N LEU A 122 -19.17 6.36 -9.72
CA LEU A 122 -18.75 6.01 -11.07
C LEU A 122 -19.96 5.73 -11.99
N THR A 123 -19.86 6.16 -13.24
CA THR A 123 -20.76 5.74 -14.31
C THR A 123 -20.55 4.26 -14.67
N ALA A 124 -21.50 3.64 -15.36
CA ALA A 124 -21.36 2.26 -15.83
C ALA A 124 -20.08 2.05 -16.66
N ALA A 125 -19.82 2.94 -17.62
CA ALA A 125 -18.64 2.87 -18.48
C ALA A 125 -17.32 3.01 -17.69
N GLN A 126 -17.30 3.83 -16.63
CA GLN A 126 -16.15 3.94 -15.75
C GLN A 126 -15.95 2.66 -14.91
N ARG A 127 -17.03 2.09 -14.37
CA ARG A 127 -16.98 0.82 -13.63
C ARG A 127 -16.45 -0.34 -14.47
N GLU A 128 -16.82 -0.42 -15.73
CA GLU A 128 -16.33 -1.45 -16.66
C GLU A 128 -14.82 -1.40 -16.88
N ARG A 129 -14.20 -0.22 -16.74
CA ARG A 129 -12.75 -0.07 -16.85
C ARG A 129 -12.00 -0.49 -15.60
N ILE A 130 -12.61 -0.34 -14.44
CA ILE A 130 -11.99 -0.71 -13.16
C ILE A 130 -11.99 -2.23 -13.04
N ARG A 131 -10.82 -2.82 -12.99
CA ARG A 131 -10.60 -4.28 -12.95
C ARG A 131 -10.41 -4.82 -11.54
N ARG A 132 -10.01 -3.92 -10.59
CA ARG A 132 -9.65 -4.32 -9.24
C ARG A 132 -9.94 -3.20 -8.25
N VAL A 133 -10.51 -3.57 -7.10
CA VAL A 133 -10.63 -2.70 -5.93
C VAL A 133 -9.99 -3.40 -4.74
N ILE A 134 -9.12 -2.70 -4.04
CA ILE A 134 -8.43 -3.18 -2.84
C ILE A 134 -8.75 -2.24 -1.69
N VAL A 135 -9.18 -2.78 -0.56
CA VAL A 135 -9.44 -2.04 0.66
C VAL A 135 -8.71 -2.70 1.82
N VAL A 136 -7.92 -1.92 2.53
CA VAL A 136 -7.10 -2.39 3.66
C VAL A 136 -7.39 -1.57 4.89
N GLY A 137 -7.65 -2.23 6.01
CA GLY A 137 -7.80 -1.58 7.31
C GLY A 137 -8.96 -0.58 7.38
N SER A 138 -10.09 -0.87 6.74
CA SER A 138 -11.28 -0.02 6.73
C SER A 138 -12.49 -0.82 7.28
N PRO A 139 -12.61 -0.94 8.62
CA PRO A 139 -13.68 -1.72 9.24
C PRO A 139 -15.07 -1.30 8.76
N GLY A 140 -15.92 -2.27 8.43
CA GLY A 140 -17.27 -2.02 7.93
C GLY A 140 -17.38 -1.71 6.45
N VAL A 141 -16.26 -1.70 5.71
CA VAL A 141 -16.28 -1.78 4.24
C VAL A 141 -16.30 -3.25 3.84
N ALA A 142 -17.18 -3.62 2.95
CA ALA A 142 -17.39 -4.99 2.49
C ALA A 142 -17.43 -5.10 0.97
N ALA A 143 -17.28 -6.30 0.44
CA ALA A 143 -17.36 -6.53 -1.01
C ALA A 143 -18.73 -6.10 -1.60
N SER A 144 -19.79 -6.16 -0.81
CA SER A 144 -21.13 -5.68 -1.20
C SER A 144 -21.20 -4.18 -1.48
N ASP A 145 -20.23 -3.39 -1.01
CA ASP A 145 -20.13 -1.95 -1.31
C ASP A 145 -19.69 -1.68 -2.75
N PHE A 146 -19.24 -2.72 -3.47
CA PHE A 146 -18.71 -2.66 -4.83
C PHE A 146 -19.51 -3.56 -5.79
N PRO A 147 -20.83 -3.33 -5.94
CA PRO A 147 -21.67 -4.23 -6.73
C PRO A 147 -21.20 -4.28 -8.18
N GLY A 148 -21.11 -5.51 -8.72
CA GLY A 148 -20.65 -5.75 -10.10
C GLY A 148 -19.14 -5.70 -10.30
N MET A 149 -18.35 -5.42 -9.26
CA MET A 149 -16.89 -5.48 -9.33
C MET A 149 -16.41 -6.93 -9.34
N PRO A 150 -15.70 -7.40 -10.39
CA PRO A 150 -15.30 -8.81 -10.48
C PRO A 150 -14.17 -9.20 -9.53
N TYR A 151 -13.38 -8.24 -9.06
CA TYR A 151 -12.24 -8.49 -8.18
C TYR A 151 -12.17 -7.46 -7.06
N VAL A 152 -12.63 -7.86 -5.89
CA VAL A 152 -12.57 -7.03 -4.67
C VAL A 152 -11.76 -7.75 -3.62
N VAL A 153 -10.77 -7.07 -3.07
CA VAL A 153 -9.98 -7.55 -1.93
C VAL A 153 -10.30 -6.66 -0.74
N ILE A 154 -10.86 -7.24 0.29
CA ILE A 154 -11.10 -6.56 1.57
C ILE A 154 -10.20 -7.20 2.62
N LYS A 155 -9.30 -6.40 3.17
CA LYS A 155 -8.39 -6.85 4.23
C LYS A 155 -8.66 -6.12 5.53
N PRO A 156 -8.99 -6.84 6.59
CA PRO A 156 -9.07 -6.27 7.93
C PRO A 156 -7.69 -5.83 8.41
N ASP A 157 -7.67 -5.14 9.55
CA ASP A 157 -6.42 -4.85 10.23
C ASP A 157 -5.69 -6.14 10.61
N PRO A 158 -4.39 -6.25 10.36
CA PRO A 158 -3.62 -7.38 10.80
C PRO A 158 -3.45 -7.36 12.34
N ARG A 159 -3.02 -8.49 12.90
CA ARG A 159 -2.77 -8.63 14.35
C ARG A 159 -1.73 -7.64 14.85
N GLU A 160 -0.79 -7.24 13.99
CA GLU A 160 0.26 -6.25 14.25
C GLU A 160 -0.29 -4.82 14.36
N GLY A 161 -1.58 -4.64 14.13
CA GLY A 161 -2.30 -3.37 14.26
C GLY A 161 -2.56 -2.67 12.93
N HIS A 162 -3.40 -1.66 13.01
CA HIS A 162 -3.95 -0.93 11.85
C HIS A 162 -2.89 -0.49 10.82
N MET A 163 -1.78 0.02 11.32
CA MET A 163 -0.75 0.60 10.46
C MET A 163 0.16 -0.43 9.76
N ALA A 164 0.05 -1.69 10.12
CA ALA A 164 0.75 -2.76 9.40
C ALA A 164 -0.03 -3.23 8.16
N GLY A 165 -1.26 -2.74 7.95
CA GLY A 165 -2.16 -3.20 6.89
C GLY A 165 -1.56 -3.20 5.49
N PRO A 166 -1.01 -2.09 4.97
CA PRO A 166 -0.41 -2.04 3.65
C PRO A 166 0.76 -3.01 3.48
N LYS A 167 1.65 -3.07 4.47
CA LYS A 167 2.79 -3.99 4.47
C LYS A 167 2.34 -5.45 4.55
N ALA A 168 1.37 -5.76 5.40
CA ALA A 168 0.86 -7.11 5.55
C ALA A 168 0.17 -7.60 4.26
N LEU A 169 -0.58 -6.75 3.57
CA LEU A 169 -1.15 -7.06 2.27
C LEU A 169 -0.06 -7.40 1.25
N LEU A 170 0.97 -6.57 1.16
CA LEU A 170 2.09 -6.79 0.24
C LEU A 170 2.78 -8.13 0.53
N GLN A 171 3.09 -8.42 1.78
CA GLN A 171 3.75 -9.66 2.18
C GLN A 171 2.89 -10.90 1.92
N TRP A 172 1.60 -10.77 2.06
CA TRP A 172 0.67 -11.85 1.84
C TRP A 172 0.49 -12.19 0.35
N GLU A 173 0.47 -11.19 -0.51
CA GLU A 173 0.35 -11.37 -1.96
C GLU A 173 1.67 -11.74 -2.64
N ALA A 174 2.79 -11.33 -2.08
CA ALA A 174 4.13 -11.68 -2.58
C ALA A 174 4.55 -13.11 -2.21
N GLY A 175 3.80 -13.81 -1.37
CA GLY A 175 4.05 -15.23 -1.10
C GLY A 175 3.74 -16.09 -2.33
N PRO A 176 4.57 -17.12 -2.62
CA PRO A 176 4.68 -17.71 -3.94
C PRO A 176 3.43 -18.42 -4.48
N GLU A 177 2.34 -18.55 -3.77
CA GLU A 177 1.14 -19.24 -4.28
C GLU A 177 -0.10 -19.12 -3.35
N ALA A 178 -0.22 -18.06 -2.56
CA ALA A 178 -1.42 -17.94 -1.74
C ALA A 178 -2.62 -17.58 -2.64
N PRO A 179 -3.63 -18.45 -2.75
CA PRO A 179 -4.89 -18.04 -3.34
C PRO A 179 -5.44 -16.89 -2.51
N LEU A 180 -5.97 -15.88 -3.18
CA LEU A 180 -6.68 -14.78 -2.54
C LEU A 180 -7.92 -15.38 -1.86
N GLU A 181 -7.81 -15.72 -0.58
CA GLU A 181 -8.98 -15.99 0.21
C GLU A 181 -9.72 -14.67 0.38
N LEU A 182 -10.78 -14.53 -0.34
CA LEU A 182 -11.78 -13.49 -0.09
C LEU A 182 -12.28 -13.77 1.33
N GLY A 183 -11.86 -12.94 2.29
CA GLY A 183 -12.39 -13.03 3.64
C GLY A 183 -13.90 -12.76 3.58
N GLU A 184 -14.67 -13.74 3.99
CA GLU A 184 -16.11 -13.62 4.24
C GLU A 184 -16.41 -12.60 5.33
#